data_225dfe45f4123f9aa6e371a445871400
#
_entry.id   225dfe45f4123f9aa6e371a445871400
#
_cell.length_a   1.000
_cell.length_b   1.000
_cell.length_c   1.000
_cell.angle_alpha   90.00
_cell.angle_beta   90.00
_cell.angle_gamma   90.00
#
_symmetry.space_group_name_H-M   'P 1'
#
loop_
_entity.id
_entity.type
_entity.pdbx_description
1 polymer ?
#
loop_
_entity_poly.entity_id
_entity_poly.type
_entity_poly.pdbx_seq_one_letter_code
_entity_poly.pdbx_strand_id
1 'polypeptide(L)'
;MAGRFLLLTTAVLVGFYLQESKQSNYYRFGTKTAYHFDNNSHSSLKYPEHCQPVHLNMVVRHGSRYPSDGDREEIEDLLNKLNEIYTASSPFRYKNLTLPWNTPREWDDAEPSELSSVGENEQYNIAERFRSRFPEAFVKEYWNKYYKFESADKLRTAQSAMSFAYGLFEARGPVSPSKFQPVAITFSGRENDILLSTYIWCPRYEIDVEERGVEEVERFVKGPDIKNVTKLLEERLQITGKLSLTFDFVEKIFWLCAFGVMNRGDSSWCSLLNEDDIKVLEYQDDLENYYEHS
;
A
#
# COMPACT_ATOMS: atom_id res chain seq x y z
N MET A 1 -42.21 21.59 -30.56
CA MET A 1 -41.06 20.65 -30.40
C MET A 1 -40.12 21.19 -29.33
N ALA A 2 -40.50 21.11 -28.06
CA ALA A 2 -39.67 21.61 -26.96
C ALA A 2 -39.93 20.80 -25.67
N GLY A 3 -39.82 19.49 -25.75
CA GLY A 3 -40.16 18.63 -24.61
C GLY A 3 -39.25 17.41 -24.40
N ARG A 4 -38.13 17.30 -25.10
CA ARG A 4 -37.28 16.09 -25.03
C ARG A 4 -35.83 16.30 -24.58
N PHE A 5 -35.43 17.52 -24.23
CA PHE A 5 -34.04 17.81 -23.84
C PHE A 5 -33.80 17.90 -22.32
N LEU A 6 -34.84 17.85 -21.49
CA LEU A 6 -34.72 18.07 -20.04
C LEU A 6 -34.53 16.78 -19.23
N LEU A 7 -34.75 15.60 -19.82
CA LEU A 7 -34.70 14.31 -19.11
C LEU A 7 -33.31 13.61 -19.20
N LEU A 8 -32.43 14.04 -20.11
CA LEU A 8 -31.11 13.42 -20.26
C LEU A 8 -30.02 14.09 -19.35
N THR A 9 -30.23 15.34 -18.94
CA THR A 9 -29.27 16.04 -18.08
C THR A 9 -29.37 15.66 -16.61
N THR A 10 -30.56 15.24 -16.14
CA THR A 10 -30.75 14.82 -14.75
C THR A 10 -30.21 13.40 -14.49
N ALA A 11 -30.26 12.51 -15.48
CA ALA A 11 -29.74 11.14 -15.33
C ALA A 11 -28.20 11.08 -15.24
N VAL A 12 -27.50 11.99 -15.96
CA VAL A 12 -26.03 12.08 -15.92
C VAL A 12 -25.54 12.67 -14.59
N LEU A 13 -26.22 13.68 -14.03
CA LEU A 13 -25.85 14.28 -12.75
C LEU A 13 -26.09 13.35 -11.55
N VAL A 14 -27.13 12.53 -11.58
CA VAL A 14 -27.38 11.53 -10.52
C VAL A 14 -26.35 10.38 -10.58
N GLY A 15 -25.88 10.01 -11.78
CA GLY A 15 -24.81 9.02 -11.94
C GLY A 15 -23.48 9.47 -11.36
N PHE A 16 -23.13 10.75 -11.46
CA PHE A 16 -21.90 11.30 -10.86
C PHE A 16 -21.99 11.44 -9.34
N TYR A 17 -23.15 11.76 -8.78
CA TYR A 17 -23.33 11.89 -7.33
C TYR A 17 -23.34 10.56 -6.58
N LEU A 18 -23.67 9.44 -7.24
CA LEU A 18 -23.65 8.11 -6.62
C LEU A 18 -22.27 7.45 -6.64
N GLN A 19 -21.31 7.99 -7.38
CA GLN A 19 -19.96 7.45 -7.46
C GLN A 19 -19.01 8.03 -6.39
N GLU A 20 -19.28 9.22 -5.86
CA GLU A 20 -18.46 9.83 -4.79
C GLU A 20 -18.68 9.23 -3.39
N SER A 21 -19.80 8.55 -3.13
CA SER A 21 -20.08 8.01 -1.79
C SER A 21 -19.48 6.63 -1.50
N LYS A 22 -18.84 5.98 -2.49
CA LYS A 22 -18.19 4.66 -2.31
C LYS A 22 -16.66 4.73 -2.06
N GLN A 23 -16.07 5.90 -2.11
CA GLN A 23 -14.61 6.05 -2.04
C GLN A 23 -14.06 6.20 -0.61
N SER A 24 -14.91 6.26 0.42
CA SER A 24 -14.48 6.58 1.78
C SER A 24 -13.93 5.42 2.62
N ASN A 25 -14.01 4.16 2.15
CA ASN A 25 -13.67 2.98 2.97
C ASN A 25 -12.34 2.29 2.59
N TYR A 26 -11.60 2.80 1.60
CA TYR A 26 -10.41 2.10 1.06
C TYR A 26 -9.08 2.58 1.65
N TYR A 27 -9.09 3.26 2.79
CA TYR A 27 -7.86 3.82 3.41
C TYR A 27 -7.44 3.08 4.68
N ARG A 28 -7.89 1.82 4.86
CA ARG A 28 -7.69 1.07 6.10
C ARG A 28 -7.07 -0.30 5.85
N PHE A 29 -5.95 -0.31 5.14
CA PHE A 29 -5.23 -1.55 4.84
C PHE A 29 -3.85 -1.60 5.52
N GLY A 30 -3.68 -0.86 6.62
CA GLY A 30 -2.42 -0.80 7.35
C GLY A 30 -1.26 -0.44 6.41
N THR A 31 -0.20 -1.23 6.42
CA THR A 31 0.98 -1.03 5.57
C THR A 31 0.75 -1.18 4.08
N LYS A 32 -0.38 -1.73 3.68
CA LYS A 32 -0.77 -1.93 2.28
C LYS A 32 -1.70 -0.82 1.76
N THR A 33 -1.92 0.23 2.56
CA THR A 33 -2.65 1.43 2.13
C THR A 33 -1.77 2.27 1.21
N ALA A 34 -2.28 2.64 0.04
CA ALA A 34 -1.61 3.62 -0.81
C ALA A 34 -1.49 4.97 -0.09
N TYR A 35 -0.36 5.66 -0.26
CA TYR A 35 -0.15 6.94 0.39
C TYR A 35 -1.04 8.03 -0.21
N HIS A 36 -2.03 8.45 0.55
CA HIS A 36 -2.91 9.53 0.17
C HIS A 36 -2.55 10.81 0.93
N PHE A 37 -2.46 11.88 0.19
CA PHE A 37 -2.27 13.20 0.75
C PHE A 37 -3.58 13.99 0.71
N ASP A 38 -4.06 14.39 1.89
CA ASP A 38 -5.18 15.31 1.97
C ASP A 38 -4.70 16.73 1.65
N ASN A 39 -5.12 17.26 0.50
CA ASN A 39 -4.82 18.63 0.09
C ASN A 39 -5.37 19.69 1.06
N ASN A 40 -6.33 19.32 1.92
CA ASN A 40 -6.88 20.23 2.94
C ASN A 40 -5.96 20.39 4.16
N SER A 41 -4.95 19.54 4.31
CA SER A 41 -4.00 19.59 5.42
C SER A 41 -2.80 20.54 5.20
N HIS A 42 -2.89 21.49 4.28
CA HIS A 42 -1.89 22.54 4.10
C HIS A 42 -1.84 23.49 5.32
N SER A 43 -1.40 22.99 6.44
CA SER A 43 -0.84 23.87 7.45
C SER A 43 0.47 24.41 6.89
N SER A 44 0.50 25.66 6.46
CA SER A 44 1.76 26.35 6.21
C SER A 44 2.60 26.21 7.47
N LEU A 45 3.70 25.43 7.39
CA LEU A 45 4.66 25.42 8.49
C LEU A 45 5.16 26.85 8.64
N LYS A 46 4.74 27.46 9.74
CA LYS A 46 5.34 28.73 10.14
C LYS A 46 6.62 28.37 10.87
N TYR A 47 7.74 28.67 10.24
CA TYR A 47 9.00 28.64 10.98
C TYR A 47 8.94 29.62 12.14
N PRO A 48 9.62 29.33 13.26
CA PRO A 48 9.80 30.32 14.30
C PRO A 48 10.41 31.60 13.70
N GLU A 49 10.01 32.72 14.24
CA GLU A 49 10.51 34.02 13.78
C GLU A 49 12.04 34.03 13.80
N HIS A 50 12.68 34.52 12.76
CA HIS A 50 14.14 34.49 12.53
C HIS A 50 14.79 33.12 12.27
N CYS A 51 14.02 32.04 12.08
CA CYS A 51 14.52 30.74 11.65
C CYS A 51 14.31 30.51 10.16
N GLN A 52 15.28 29.83 9.51
CA GLN A 52 15.14 29.35 8.15
C GLN A 52 15.74 27.94 8.05
N PRO A 53 15.20 27.09 7.18
CA PRO A 53 15.71 25.72 7.01
C PRO A 53 17.11 25.79 6.38
N VAL A 54 18.09 25.17 7.02
CA VAL A 54 19.48 25.11 6.55
C VAL A 54 19.88 23.74 6.01
N HIS A 55 19.15 22.69 6.41
CA HIS A 55 19.39 21.33 6.00
C HIS A 55 18.13 20.49 6.13
N LEU A 56 17.95 19.53 5.23
CA LEU A 56 16.85 18.58 5.23
C LEU A 56 17.40 17.16 5.15
N ASN A 57 17.10 16.34 6.16
CA ASN A 57 17.31 14.90 6.15
C ASN A 57 15.96 14.20 6.10
N MET A 58 15.87 13.17 5.26
CA MET A 58 14.65 12.40 5.09
C MET A 58 14.95 10.92 5.04
N VAL A 59 14.15 10.13 5.73
CA VAL A 59 14.04 8.68 5.52
C VAL A 59 12.61 8.43 5.04
N VAL A 60 12.49 7.78 3.90
CA VAL A 60 11.19 7.53 3.26
C VAL A 60 11.09 6.04 2.96
N ARG A 61 9.95 5.43 3.30
CA ARG A 61 9.65 4.06 2.89
C ARG A 61 9.47 4.03 1.37
N HIS A 62 9.78 2.88 0.75
CA HIS A 62 9.43 2.67 -0.66
C HIS A 62 7.92 2.88 -0.90
N GLY A 63 7.55 3.24 -2.11
CA GLY A 63 6.15 3.38 -2.51
C GLY A 63 5.39 2.05 -2.55
N SER A 64 4.11 2.11 -2.90
CA SER A 64 3.26 0.94 -3.08
C SER A 64 3.88 -0.06 -4.04
N ARG A 65 3.83 -1.35 -3.70
CA ARG A 65 4.49 -2.45 -4.41
C ARG A 65 3.53 -3.59 -4.71
N TYR A 66 3.91 -4.46 -5.61
CA TYR A 66 3.26 -5.75 -5.80
C TYR A 66 3.56 -6.72 -4.64
N PRO A 67 2.76 -7.78 -4.48
CA PRO A 67 3.02 -8.83 -3.48
C PRO A 67 4.40 -9.46 -3.65
N SER A 68 4.98 -9.94 -2.54
CA SER A 68 6.21 -10.74 -2.57
C SER A 68 5.95 -12.16 -3.10
N ASP A 69 7.02 -12.93 -3.34
CA ASP A 69 6.89 -14.36 -3.68
C ASP A 69 6.07 -15.12 -2.65
N GLY A 70 6.41 -14.96 -1.36
CA GLY A 70 5.68 -15.61 -0.28
C GLY A 70 4.21 -15.20 -0.25
N ASP A 71 3.91 -13.89 -0.39
CA ASP A 71 2.53 -13.40 -0.45
C ASP A 71 1.76 -14.06 -1.61
N ARG A 72 2.41 -14.23 -2.78
CA ARG A 72 1.79 -14.84 -3.96
C ARG A 72 1.54 -16.34 -3.78
N GLU A 73 2.51 -17.07 -3.28
CA GLU A 73 2.40 -18.51 -3.00
C GLU A 73 1.24 -18.79 -2.01
N GLU A 74 1.16 -18.03 -0.93
CA GLU A 74 0.12 -18.18 0.07
C GLU A 74 -1.28 -17.80 -0.45
N ILE A 75 -1.35 -16.77 -1.32
CA ILE A 75 -2.59 -16.39 -2.00
C ILE A 75 -3.01 -17.49 -3.00
N GLU A 76 -2.08 -18.06 -3.76
CA GLU A 76 -2.35 -19.15 -4.70
C GLU A 76 -2.86 -20.40 -3.95
N ASP A 77 -2.25 -20.74 -2.84
CA ASP A 77 -2.70 -21.83 -1.95
C ASP A 77 -4.14 -21.60 -1.46
N LEU A 78 -4.47 -20.39 -1.06
CA LEU A 78 -5.84 -20.03 -0.69
C LEU A 78 -6.80 -20.25 -1.86
N LEU A 79 -6.48 -19.73 -3.05
CA LEU A 79 -7.32 -19.84 -4.24
C LEU A 79 -7.53 -21.32 -4.65
N ASN A 80 -6.49 -22.13 -4.59
CA ASN A 80 -6.56 -23.55 -4.88
C ASN A 80 -7.49 -24.28 -3.90
N LYS A 81 -7.37 -24.05 -2.61
CA LYS A 81 -8.23 -24.63 -1.58
C LYS A 81 -9.69 -24.21 -1.72
N LEU A 82 -9.93 -22.94 -1.99
CA LEU A 82 -11.29 -22.48 -2.27
C LEU A 82 -11.85 -23.13 -3.52
N ASN A 83 -11.09 -23.24 -4.60
CA ASN A 83 -11.51 -23.88 -5.83
C ASN A 83 -11.84 -25.36 -5.64
N GLU A 84 -11.04 -26.12 -4.87
CA GLU A 84 -11.34 -27.51 -4.52
C GLU A 84 -12.69 -27.67 -3.81
N ILE A 85 -12.99 -26.78 -2.84
CA ILE A 85 -14.24 -26.83 -2.09
C ILE A 85 -15.46 -26.59 -3.01
N TYR A 86 -15.33 -25.64 -3.91
CA TYR A 86 -16.43 -25.26 -4.77
C TYR A 86 -16.62 -26.22 -5.95
N THR A 87 -15.56 -26.84 -6.48
CA THR A 87 -15.66 -27.89 -7.52
C THR A 87 -16.18 -29.21 -6.96
N ALA A 88 -15.77 -29.60 -5.77
CA ALA A 88 -16.25 -30.82 -5.11
C ALA A 88 -17.72 -30.73 -4.67
N SER A 89 -18.26 -29.54 -4.49
CA SER A 89 -19.60 -29.28 -3.95
C SER A 89 -20.65 -28.94 -5.00
N SER A 90 -20.46 -29.32 -6.28
CA SER A 90 -21.47 -29.11 -7.33
C SER A 90 -22.84 -29.68 -6.90
N PRO A 91 -23.95 -28.95 -6.91
CA PRO A 91 -24.35 -27.79 -7.71
C PRO A 91 -24.70 -26.54 -6.89
N PHE A 92 -23.82 -26.00 -6.11
CA PHE A 92 -24.09 -24.74 -5.42
C PHE A 92 -23.89 -23.56 -6.36
N ARG A 93 -24.97 -23.16 -7.01
CA ARG A 93 -25.12 -21.82 -7.54
C ARG A 93 -25.15 -20.86 -6.35
N TYR A 94 -24.01 -20.22 -6.06
CA TYR A 94 -24.01 -19.06 -5.19
C TYR A 94 -24.88 -17.99 -5.84
N LYS A 95 -26.13 -17.90 -5.40
CA LYS A 95 -27.00 -16.80 -5.79
C LYS A 95 -26.34 -15.51 -5.33
N ASN A 96 -25.76 -14.77 -6.25
CA ASN A 96 -25.19 -13.43 -6.11
C ASN A 96 -23.73 -13.28 -5.63
N LEU A 97 -22.93 -14.33 -5.52
CA LEU A 97 -21.50 -14.16 -5.24
C LEU A 97 -20.70 -14.60 -6.48
N THR A 98 -20.34 -13.65 -7.34
CA THR A 98 -19.33 -13.87 -8.39
C THR A 98 -17.99 -13.63 -7.72
N LEU A 99 -17.35 -14.69 -7.27
CA LEU A 99 -16.03 -14.58 -6.65
C LEU A 99 -14.97 -14.36 -7.72
N PRO A 100 -14.13 -13.36 -7.58
CA PRO A 100 -13.00 -13.15 -8.47
C PRO A 100 -11.89 -14.15 -8.10
N TRP A 101 -11.98 -15.38 -8.59
CA TRP A 101 -11.04 -16.47 -8.27
C TRP A 101 -9.64 -16.30 -8.85
N ASN A 102 -9.36 -15.21 -9.56
CA ASN A 102 -8.08 -15.02 -10.22
C ASN A 102 -7.25 -13.95 -9.51
N THR A 103 -5.97 -14.19 -9.43
CA THR A 103 -4.99 -13.14 -9.17
C THR A 103 -5.06 -12.09 -10.28
N PRO A 104 -4.77 -10.84 -9.97
CA PRO A 104 -4.66 -9.80 -10.98
C PRO A 104 -3.61 -10.14 -12.04
N ARG A 105 -3.94 -10.02 -13.34
CA ARG A 105 -3.02 -10.35 -14.45
C ARG A 105 -1.70 -9.58 -14.42
N GLU A 106 -1.69 -8.38 -13.84
CA GLU A 106 -0.45 -7.58 -13.71
C GLU A 106 0.56 -8.23 -12.77
N TRP A 107 0.13 -9.15 -11.91
CA TRP A 107 1.07 -9.92 -11.10
C TRP A 107 1.88 -10.92 -11.92
N ASP A 108 1.36 -11.35 -13.08
CA ASP A 108 2.05 -12.26 -13.98
C ASP A 108 3.20 -11.56 -14.73
N ASP A 109 3.06 -10.25 -14.98
CA ASP A 109 4.03 -9.43 -15.69
C ASP A 109 5.04 -8.73 -14.75
N ALA A 110 4.70 -8.54 -13.48
CA ALA A 110 5.53 -7.84 -12.49
C ALA A 110 6.42 -8.83 -11.72
N GLU A 111 7.65 -8.43 -11.45
CA GLU A 111 8.50 -9.14 -10.50
C GLU A 111 7.92 -9.08 -9.09
N PRO A 112 8.11 -10.12 -8.27
CA PRO A 112 7.68 -10.09 -6.88
C PRO A 112 8.28 -8.93 -6.11
N SER A 113 7.45 -8.26 -5.33
CA SER A 113 7.83 -7.04 -4.59
C SER A 113 8.27 -5.86 -5.45
N GLU A 114 8.05 -5.87 -6.75
CA GLU A 114 8.34 -4.74 -7.63
C GLU A 114 7.51 -3.51 -7.24
N LEU A 115 8.10 -2.32 -7.40
CA LEU A 115 7.39 -1.06 -7.18
C LEU A 115 6.27 -0.91 -8.22
N SER A 116 5.06 -0.61 -7.77
CA SER A 116 3.96 -0.37 -8.71
C SER A 116 3.99 1.06 -9.25
N SER A 117 3.30 1.29 -10.37
CA SER A 117 3.15 2.64 -10.93
C SER A 117 2.46 3.61 -9.94
N VAL A 118 1.62 3.09 -9.04
CA VAL A 118 1.07 3.88 -7.94
C VAL A 118 2.18 4.31 -7.00
N GLY A 119 3.06 3.39 -6.60
CA GLY A 119 4.19 3.68 -5.74
C GLY A 119 5.20 4.66 -6.35
N GLU A 120 5.43 4.58 -7.66
CA GLU A 120 6.25 5.55 -8.38
C GLU A 120 5.65 6.96 -8.27
N ASN A 121 4.35 7.10 -8.53
CA ASN A 121 3.65 8.37 -8.42
C ASN A 121 3.58 8.90 -6.98
N GLU A 122 3.45 8.03 -5.98
CA GLU A 122 3.53 8.42 -4.56
C GLU A 122 4.85 9.13 -4.26
N GLN A 123 5.96 8.54 -4.65
CA GLN A 123 7.30 9.08 -4.39
C GLN A 123 7.53 10.39 -5.15
N TYR A 124 7.11 10.46 -6.40
CA TYR A 124 7.14 11.70 -7.18
C TYR A 124 6.35 12.82 -6.48
N ASN A 125 5.11 12.54 -6.08
CA ASN A 125 4.24 13.52 -5.44
C ASN A 125 4.76 13.95 -4.04
N ILE A 126 5.38 13.04 -3.29
CA ILE A 126 6.04 13.38 -2.02
C ILE A 126 7.16 14.39 -2.29
N ALA A 127 8.00 14.15 -3.28
CA ALA A 127 9.09 15.04 -3.65
C ALA A 127 8.60 16.44 -4.07
N GLU A 128 7.57 16.53 -4.90
CA GLU A 128 6.97 17.81 -5.29
C GLU A 128 6.44 18.59 -4.09
N ARG A 129 5.78 17.92 -3.16
CA ARG A 129 5.30 18.56 -1.92
C ARG A 129 6.43 19.07 -1.07
N PHE A 130 7.53 18.31 -0.92
CA PHE A 130 8.70 18.76 -0.19
C PHE A 130 9.36 19.96 -0.84
N ARG A 131 9.50 19.94 -2.17
CA ARG A 131 10.02 21.09 -2.94
C ARG A 131 9.16 22.33 -2.74
N SER A 132 7.85 22.17 -2.74
CA SER A 132 6.92 23.29 -2.55
C SER A 132 6.89 23.81 -1.13
N ARG A 133 7.09 22.92 -0.14
CA ARG A 133 7.07 23.25 1.29
C ARG A 133 8.36 23.88 1.80
N PHE A 134 9.50 23.49 1.21
CA PHE A 134 10.83 23.93 1.61
C PHE A 134 11.62 24.49 0.41
N PRO A 135 11.10 25.52 -0.30
CA PRO A 135 11.72 26.00 -1.51
C PRO A 135 13.15 26.48 -1.29
N GLU A 136 13.48 26.97 -0.09
CA GLU A 136 14.81 27.44 0.29
C GLU A 136 15.86 26.30 0.33
N ALA A 137 15.41 25.08 0.58
CA ALA A 137 16.29 23.89 0.57
C ALA A 137 16.61 23.40 -0.84
N PHE A 138 15.82 23.82 -1.86
CA PHE A 138 15.89 23.32 -3.23
C PHE A 138 16.19 24.41 -4.26
N VAL A 139 16.89 25.45 -3.89
CA VAL A 139 17.23 26.59 -4.78
C VAL A 139 18.38 26.29 -5.73
N LYS A 140 19.21 25.28 -5.44
CA LYS A 140 20.37 24.95 -6.27
C LYS A 140 20.03 23.89 -7.30
N GLU A 141 20.75 23.94 -8.43
CA GLU A 141 20.82 22.83 -9.35
C GLU A 141 21.36 21.56 -8.65
N TYR A 142 21.06 20.41 -9.23
CA TYR A 142 21.58 19.16 -8.68
C TYR A 142 23.12 19.10 -8.75
N TRP A 143 23.72 18.91 -7.60
CA TRP A 143 25.15 18.58 -7.43
C TRP A 143 25.30 17.57 -6.30
N ASN A 144 26.07 16.53 -6.54
CA ASN A 144 26.36 15.51 -5.52
C ASN A 144 26.92 16.08 -4.19
N LYS A 145 27.46 17.28 -4.21
CA LYS A 145 27.93 17.98 -3.02
C LYS A 145 26.79 18.40 -2.11
N TYR A 146 25.64 18.78 -2.69
CA TYR A 146 24.51 19.37 -1.96
C TYR A 146 23.38 18.37 -1.73
N TYR A 147 23.18 17.45 -2.67
CA TYR A 147 22.10 16.48 -2.60
C TYR A 147 22.66 15.07 -2.60
N LYS A 148 22.34 14.32 -1.56
CA LYS A 148 22.71 12.91 -1.41
C LYS A 148 21.47 12.07 -1.42
N PHE A 149 21.44 11.07 -2.26
CA PHE A 149 20.40 10.07 -2.30
C PHE A 149 21.00 8.70 -2.04
N GLU A 150 20.46 8.03 -1.06
CA GLU A 150 20.86 6.68 -0.70
C GLU A 150 19.63 5.79 -0.66
N SER A 151 19.76 4.57 -1.11
CA SER A 151 18.73 3.56 -1.15
C SER A 151 19.22 2.28 -0.51
N ALA A 152 18.34 1.56 0.16
CA ALA A 152 18.62 0.18 0.53
C ALA A 152 18.80 -0.68 -0.73
N ASP A 153 19.50 -1.80 -0.62
CA ASP A 153 19.82 -2.72 -1.72
C ASP A 153 18.61 -3.60 -2.11
N LYS A 154 17.58 -2.94 -2.64
CA LYS A 154 16.37 -3.55 -3.20
C LYS A 154 15.92 -2.75 -4.43
N LEU A 155 15.43 -3.43 -5.47
CA LEU A 155 14.99 -2.78 -6.70
C LEU A 155 13.90 -1.73 -6.43
N ARG A 156 12.88 -2.08 -5.67
CA ARG A 156 11.78 -1.16 -5.33
C ARG A 156 12.21 0.10 -4.57
N THR A 157 13.24 0.00 -3.73
CA THR A 157 13.76 1.17 -3.01
C THR A 157 14.57 2.08 -3.91
N ALA A 158 15.35 1.49 -4.84
CA ALA A 158 16.07 2.25 -5.87
C ALA A 158 15.12 2.96 -6.83
N GLN A 159 14.05 2.27 -7.31
CA GLN A 159 13.01 2.88 -8.13
C GLN A 159 12.27 4.00 -7.39
N SER A 160 11.95 3.80 -6.11
CA SER A 160 11.36 4.83 -5.24
C SER A 160 12.25 6.06 -5.13
N ALA A 161 13.55 5.87 -4.91
CA ALA A 161 14.52 6.97 -4.84
C ALA A 161 14.66 7.69 -6.19
N MET A 162 14.58 6.97 -7.31
CA MET A 162 14.58 7.58 -8.65
C MET A 162 13.32 8.42 -8.89
N SER A 163 12.15 7.90 -8.57
CA SER A 163 10.88 8.63 -8.72
C SER A 163 10.85 9.89 -7.85
N PHE A 164 11.33 9.78 -6.61
CA PHE A 164 11.49 10.92 -5.71
C PHE A 164 12.48 11.97 -6.27
N ALA A 165 13.65 11.54 -6.71
CA ALA A 165 14.64 12.44 -7.30
C ALA A 165 14.12 13.12 -8.57
N TYR A 166 13.34 12.39 -9.39
CA TYR A 166 12.69 12.97 -10.55
C TYR A 166 11.72 14.09 -10.15
N GLY A 167 10.85 13.87 -9.16
CA GLY A 167 9.93 14.90 -8.67
C GLY A 167 10.63 16.15 -8.13
N LEU A 168 11.81 16.00 -7.51
CA LEU A 168 12.60 17.15 -7.04
C LEU A 168 13.20 17.97 -8.18
N PHE A 169 13.65 17.33 -9.26
CA PHE A 169 14.46 17.96 -10.32
C PHE A 169 13.81 17.91 -11.70
N GLU A 170 12.53 17.64 -11.78
CA GLU A 170 11.80 17.63 -13.06
C GLU A 170 12.00 18.94 -13.83
N ALA A 171 12.27 18.83 -15.13
CA ALA A 171 12.52 19.91 -16.05
C ALA A 171 13.66 20.89 -15.67
N ARG A 172 14.62 20.44 -14.83
CA ARG A 172 15.76 21.26 -14.37
C ARG A 172 17.14 20.76 -14.83
N GLY A 173 17.19 19.65 -15.55
CA GLY A 173 18.43 19.04 -15.99
C GLY A 173 18.89 19.43 -17.38
N PRO A 174 20.07 18.96 -17.79
CA PRO A 174 20.68 19.29 -19.07
C PRO A 174 20.31 18.32 -20.20
N VAL A 175 19.64 17.19 -19.90
CA VAL A 175 19.45 16.11 -20.86
C VAL A 175 18.11 16.24 -21.59
N SER A 176 18.17 16.26 -22.93
CA SER A 176 17.01 16.24 -23.81
C SER A 176 16.09 17.48 -23.70
N PRO A 177 15.15 17.67 -24.63
CA PRO A 177 14.13 18.73 -24.51
C PRO A 177 13.28 18.64 -23.25
N SER A 178 13.15 17.44 -22.65
CA SER A 178 12.47 17.25 -21.36
C SER A 178 13.25 17.80 -20.16
N LYS A 179 14.49 18.24 -20.37
CA LYS A 179 15.39 18.73 -19.32
C LYS A 179 15.54 17.74 -18.15
N PHE A 180 15.67 16.47 -18.46
CA PHE A 180 15.89 15.43 -17.45
C PHE A 180 17.21 15.67 -16.70
N GLN A 181 17.15 15.54 -15.37
CA GLN A 181 18.29 15.62 -14.49
C GLN A 181 18.70 14.20 -14.03
N PRO A 182 19.81 13.66 -14.54
CA PRO A 182 20.39 12.44 -13.96
C PRO A 182 20.82 12.70 -12.52
N VAL A 183 20.40 11.84 -11.61
CA VAL A 183 20.70 11.91 -10.19
C VAL A 183 21.43 10.64 -9.78
N ALA A 184 22.54 10.78 -9.03
CA ALA A 184 23.25 9.64 -8.47
C ALA A 184 22.50 9.12 -7.24
N ILE A 185 22.09 7.85 -7.29
CA ILE A 185 21.57 7.12 -6.15
C ILE A 185 22.63 6.13 -5.74
N THR A 186 23.07 6.21 -4.49
CA THR A 186 24.07 5.30 -3.92
C THR A 186 23.37 4.28 -3.04
N PHE A 187 23.97 3.11 -2.89
CA PHE A 187 23.51 2.08 -1.98
C PHE A 187 24.70 1.33 -1.38
N SER A 188 24.54 0.91 -0.15
CA SER A 188 25.43 -0.04 0.50
C SER A 188 24.84 -1.44 0.32
N GLY A 189 25.67 -2.46 0.13
CA GLY A 189 25.17 -3.85 0.16
C GLY A 189 24.51 -4.12 1.52
N ARG A 190 23.47 -4.95 1.54
CA ARG A 190 22.63 -5.21 2.72
C ARG A 190 23.44 -5.46 4.01
N GLU A 191 24.55 -6.19 3.89
CA GLU A 191 25.43 -6.52 5.01
C GLU A 191 26.30 -5.35 5.51
N ASN A 192 26.29 -4.22 4.81
CA ASN A 192 27.05 -3.02 5.15
C ASN A 192 26.17 -1.80 5.38
N ASP A 193 24.86 -1.96 5.21
CA ASP A 193 23.89 -0.88 5.33
C ASP A 193 23.42 -0.73 6.78
N ILE A 194 24.19 -0.01 7.55
CA ILE A 194 23.90 0.26 8.97
C ILE A 194 22.72 1.25 9.12
N LEU A 195 22.50 2.11 8.13
CA LEU A 195 21.48 3.18 8.23
C LEU A 195 20.09 2.71 7.85
N LEU A 196 19.95 2.01 6.72
CA LEU A 196 18.64 1.63 6.17
C LEU A 196 18.27 0.17 6.47
N SER A 197 19.24 -0.62 6.95
CA SER A 197 19.06 -2.01 7.36
C SER A 197 19.47 -2.24 8.82
N THR A 198 19.16 -1.29 9.70
CA THR A 198 19.56 -1.26 11.12
C THR A 198 19.14 -2.53 11.88
N TYR A 199 18.00 -3.12 11.51
CA TYR A 199 17.48 -4.34 12.13
C TYR A 199 18.44 -5.53 12.01
N ILE A 200 19.28 -5.60 10.98
CA ILE A 200 20.29 -6.67 10.81
C ILE A 200 21.40 -6.56 11.85
N TRP A 201 21.68 -5.35 12.34
CA TRP A 201 22.80 -5.05 13.20
C TRP A 201 22.44 -4.79 14.65
N CYS A 202 21.14 -4.82 14.98
CA CYS A 202 20.65 -4.55 16.31
C CYS A 202 20.28 -5.86 17.03
N PRO A 203 21.14 -6.40 17.92
CA PRO A 203 20.80 -7.64 18.65
C PRO A 203 19.54 -7.52 19.50
N ARG A 204 19.19 -6.30 19.88
CA ARG A 204 17.99 -6.02 20.65
C ARG A 204 16.71 -6.12 19.81
N TYR A 205 16.81 -5.87 18.52
CA TYR A 205 15.70 -6.01 17.59
C TYR A 205 15.18 -7.47 17.59
N GLU A 206 16.09 -8.44 17.48
CA GLU A 206 15.75 -9.86 17.53
C GLU A 206 14.96 -10.21 18.80
N ILE A 207 15.41 -9.76 19.98
CA ILE A 207 14.77 -10.08 21.26
C ILE A 207 13.45 -9.32 21.45
N ASP A 208 13.43 -8.03 21.20
CA ASP A 208 12.28 -7.18 21.53
C ASP A 208 11.18 -7.25 20.46
N VAL A 209 11.53 -7.51 19.20
CA VAL A 209 10.59 -7.57 18.08
C VAL A 209 10.24 -9.01 17.73
N GLU A 210 11.24 -9.83 17.38
CA GLU A 210 10.98 -11.19 16.86
C GLU A 210 10.50 -12.16 17.96
N GLU A 211 10.87 -11.96 19.23
CA GLU A 211 10.40 -12.80 20.32
C GLU A 211 9.17 -12.21 21.02
N ARG A 212 9.24 -10.96 21.49
CA ARG A 212 8.19 -10.36 22.33
C ARG A 212 7.04 -9.75 21.54
N GLY A 213 7.35 -9.12 20.41
CA GLY A 213 6.33 -8.53 19.55
C GLY A 213 5.37 -9.58 19.01
N VAL A 214 5.88 -10.73 18.63
CA VAL A 214 5.10 -11.87 18.13
C VAL A 214 4.06 -12.36 19.15
N GLU A 215 4.39 -12.39 20.46
CA GLU A 215 3.45 -12.86 21.49
C GLU A 215 2.16 -12.03 21.56
N GLU A 216 2.25 -10.71 21.43
CA GLU A 216 1.09 -9.82 21.47
C GLU A 216 0.24 -9.95 20.20
N VAL A 217 0.87 -10.04 19.04
CA VAL A 217 0.18 -10.28 17.76
C VAL A 217 -0.54 -11.63 17.81
N GLU A 218 0.13 -12.70 18.22
CA GLU A 218 -0.47 -14.01 18.37
C GLU A 218 -1.64 -14.03 19.37
N ARG A 219 -1.53 -13.28 20.46
CA ARG A 219 -2.61 -13.16 21.45
C ARG A 219 -3.85 -12.52 20.82
N PHE A 220 -3.67 -11.46 20.03
CA PHE A 220 -4.76 -10.82 19.32
C PHE A 220 -5.36 -11.74 18.25
N VAL A 221 -4.54 -12.40 17.45
CA VAL A 221 -4.97 -13.35 16.41
C VAL A 221 -5.79 -14.49 17.00
N LYS A 222 -5.43 -15.00 18.18
CA LYS A 222 -6.19 -16.02 18.92
C LYS A 222 -7.42 -15.47 19.65
N GLY A 223 -7.62 -14.15 19.61
CA GLY A 223 -8.67 -13.41 20.33
C GLY A 223 -10.07 -13.56 19.73
N PRO A 224 -11.07 -12.98 20.41
CA PRO A 224 -12.46 -13.07 20.00
C PRO A 224 -12.76 -12.32 18.71
N ASP A 225 -12.09 -11.20 18.46
CA ASP A 225 -12.36 -10.33 17.30
C ASP A 225 -11.99 -11.04 15.99
N ILE A 226 -10.80 -11.62 15.90
CA ILE A 226 -10.38 -12.42 14.73
C ILE A 226 -11.25 -13.66 14.57
N LYS A 227 -11.61 -14.35 15.66
CA LYS A 227 -12.54 -15.49 15.59
C LYS A 227 -13.90 -15.10 15.04
N ASN A 228 -14.40 -13.91 15.38
CA ASN A 228 -15.65 -13.40 14.87
C ASN A 228 -15.56 -13.08 13.37
N VAL A 229 -14.49 -12.39 12.94
CA VAL A 229 -14.25 -12.12 11.50
C VAL A 229 -14.17 -13.43 10.72
N THR A 230 -13.40 -14.40 11.20
CA THR A 230 -13.24 -15.73 10.58
C THR A 230 -14.60 -16.41 10.41
N LYS A 231 -15.40 -16.47 11.47
CA LYS A 231 -16.74 -17.09 11.44
C LYS A 231 -17.65 -16.39 10.41
N LEU A 232 -17.72 -15.05 10.42
CA LEU A 232 -18.54 -14.30 9.51
C LEU A 232 -18.09 -14.49 8.06
N LEU A 233 -16.80 -14.63 7.82
CA LEU A 233 -16.25 -14.90 6.49
C LEU A 233 -16.59 -16.32 6.03
N GLU A 234 -16.54 -17.33 6.90
CA GLU A 234 -17.03 -18.69 6.60
C GLU A 234 -18.50 -18.71 6.22
N GLU A 235 -19.32 -17.93 6.92
CA GLU A 235 -20.76 -17.79 6.60
C GLU A 235 -20.99 -17.15 5.23
N ARG A 236 -20.25 -16.06 4.92
CA ARG A 236 -20.35 -15.36 3.61
C ARG A 236 -19.86 -16.24 2.47
N LEU A 237 -18.79 -16.98 2.68
CA LEU A 237 -18.26 -17.97 1.75
C LEU A 237 -19.12 -19.26 1.71
N GLN A 238 -20.13 -19.42 2.57
CA GLN A 238 -20.99 -20.61 2.68
C GLN A 238 -20.21 -21.92 2.86
N ILE A 239 -19.09 -21.86 3.56
CA ILE A 239 -18.21 -23.01 3.85
C ILE A 239 -18.32 -23.49 5.30
N THR A 240 -19.19 -22.90 6.11
CA THR A 240 -19.41 -23.29 7.51
C THR A 240 -19.65 -24.80 7.64
N GLY A 241 -18.87 -25.44 8.47
CA GLY A 241 -18.91 -26.89 8.67
C GLY A 241 -18.28 -27.74 7.56
N LYS A 242 -17.73 -27.11 6.52
CA LYS A 242 -16.99 -27.78 5.44
C LYS A 242 -15.49 -27.52 5.54
N LEU A 243 -15.13 -26.30 5.82
CA LEU A 243 -13.77 -25.86 6.07
C LEU A 243 -13.78 -24.88 7.25
N SER A 244 -12.83 -25.03 8.15
CA SER A 244 -12.54 -24.00 9.15
C SER A 244 -11.38 -23.16 8.64
N LEU A 245 -11.63 -21.85 8.48
CA LEU A 245 -10.60 -20.92 8.07
C LEU A 245 -9.61 -20.70 9.20
N THR A 246 -8.33 -20.67 8.87
CA THR A 246 -7.29 -20.14 9.76
C THR A 246 -7.20 -18.62 9.61
N PHE A 247 -6.53 -17.96 10.54
CA PHE A 247 -6.25 -16.52 10.41
C PHE A 247 -5.50 -16.22 9.11
N ASP A 248 -4.53 -17.04 8.74
CA ASP A 248 -3.75 -16.86 7.50
C ASP A 248 -4.64 -16.74 6.25
N PHE A 249 -5.72 -17.53 6.17
CA PHE A 249 -6.69 -17.40 5.08
C PHE A 249 -7.45 -16.07 5.09
N VAL A 250 -7.87 -15.64 6.28
CA VAL A 250 -8.58 -14.37 6.45
C VAL A 250 -7.67 -13.21 6.04
N GLU A 251 -6.43 -13.26 6.46
CA GLU A 251 -5.41 -12.28 6.13
C GLU A 251 -5.12 -12.22 4.63
N LYS A 252 -5.02 -13.35 3.93
CA LYS A 252 -4.82 -13.37 2.46
C LYS A 252 -6.01 -12.78 1.70
N ILE A 253 -7.24 -12.97 2.17
CA ILE A 253 -8.42 -12.30 1.60
C ILE A 253 -8.34 -10.79 1.82
N PHE A 254 -7.90 -10.34 2.99
CA PHE A 254 -7.65 -8.94 3.26
C PHE A 254 -6.54 -8.36 2.35
N TRP A 255 -5.45 -9.09 2.14
CA TRP A 255 -4.39 -8.69 1.23
C TRP A 255 -4.84 -8.63 -0.24
N LEU A 256 -5.63 -9.59 -0.70
CA LEU A 256 -6.23 -9.55 -2.04
C LEU A 256 -7.11 -8.32 -2.24
N CYS A 257 -7.92 -7.97 -1.23
CA CYS A 257 -8.68 -6.72 -1.21
C CYS A 257 -7.74 -5.51 -1.27
N ALA A 258 -6.74 -5.44 -0.39
CA ALA A 258 -5.82 -4.31 -0.28
C ALA A 258 -4.98 -4.09 -1.55
N PHE A 259 -4.35 -5.14 -2.06
CA PHE A 259 -3.54 -5.06 -3.30
C PHE A 259 -4.39 -4.75 -4.53
N GLY A 260 -5.62 -5.28 -4.61
CA GLY A 260 -6.55 -4.97 -5.69
C GLY A 260 -6.90 -3.48 -5.71
N VAL A 261 -7.30 -2.93 -4.57
CA VAL A 261 -7.63 -1.50 -4.42
C VAL A 261 -6.41 -0.62 -4.68
N MET A 262 -5.27 -0.95 -4.08
CA MET A 262 -4.05 -0.16 -4.16
C MET A 262 -3.54 -0.04 -5.60
N ASN A 263 -3.46 -1.15 -6.34
CA ASN A 263 -2.80 -1.14 -7.65
C ASN A 263 -3.74 -0.82 -8.81
N ARG A 264 -5.05 -1.09 -8.69
CA ARG A 264 -6.01 -0.96 -9.80
C ARG A 264 -7.32 -0.27 -9.46
N GLY A 265 -7.58 -0.01 -8.19
CA GLY A 265 -8.92 0.35 -7.73
C GLY A 265 -9.91 -0.83 -7.82
N ASP A 266 -9.46 -2.07 -7.99
CA ASP A 266 -10.31 -3.26 -8.00
C ASP A 266 -10.65 -3.67 -6.56
N SER A 267 -11.92 -3.52 -6.21
CA SER A 267 -12.45 -3.84 -4.88
C SER A 267 -13.22 -5.16 -4.83
N SER A 268 -13.08 -6.02 -5.84
CA SER A 268 -13.85 -7.26 -5.94
C SER A 268 -13.70 -8.15 -4.70
N TRP A 269 -12.48 -8.38 -4.24
CA TRP A 269 -12.19 -9.16 -3.04
C TRP A 269 -12.68 -8.50 -1.75
N CYS A 270 -12.77 -7.16 -1.75
CA CYS A 270 -13.29 -6.41 -0.61
C CYS A 270 -14.78 -6.67 -0.35
N SER A 271 -15.52 -7.20 -1.33
CA SER A 271 -16.93 -7.56 -1.14
C SER A 271 -17.15 -8.67 -0.12
N LEU A 272 -16.12 -9.43 0.21
CA LEU A 272 -16.16 -10.47 1.24
C LEU A 272 -15.98 -9.92 2.66
N LEU A 273 -15.51 -8.69 2.81
CA LEU A 273 -15.21 -8.03 4.08
C LEU A 273 -16.17 -6.84 4.27
N ASN A 274 -16.68 -6.67 5.46
CA ASN A 274 -17.40 -5.44 5.81
C ASN A 274 -16.45 -4.44 6.48
N GLU A 275 -16.94 -3.25 6.79
CA GLU A 275 -16.13 -2.19 7.39
C GLU A 275 -15.56 -2.59 8.77
N ASP A 276 -16.31 -3.34 9.57
CA ASP A 276 -15.87 -3.77 10.90
C ASP A 276 -14.82 -4.87 10.81
N ASP A 277 -14.94 -5.79 9.84
CA ASP A 277 -13.89 -6.78 9.56
C ASP A 277 -12.58 -6.09 9.15
N ILE A 278 -12.67 -5.11 8.26
CA ILE A 278 -11.50 -4.34 7.79
C ILE A 278 -10.82 -3.62 8.98
N LYS A 279 -11.57 -3.02 9.89
CA LYS A 279 -11.02 -2.37 11.09
C LYS A 279 -10.26 -3.35 12.00
N VAL A 280 -10.78 -4.56 12.18
CA VAL A 280 -10.13 -5.60 12.99
C VAL A 280 -8.83 -6.06 12.34
N LEU A 281 -8.84 -6.26 11.02
CA LEU A 281 -7.67 -6.71 10.26
C LEU A 281 -6.63 -5.59 10.11
N GLU A 282 -7.06 -4.34 9.93
CA GLU A 282 -6.19 -3.17 9.98
C GLU A 282 -5.49 -3.06 11.34
N TYR A 283 -6.22 -3.24 12.44
CA TYR A 283 -5.64 -3.19 13.78
C TYR A 283 -4.61 -4.31 14.01
N GLN A 284 -4.81 -5.48 13.43
CA GLN A 284 -3.83 -6.57 13.49
C GLN A 284 -2.53 -6.18 12.75
N ASP A 285 -2.65 -5.66 11.51
CA ASP A 285 -1.50 -5.19 10.72
C ASP A 285 -0.78 -4.01 11.42
N ASP A 286 -1.53 -3.10 12.02
CA ASP A 286 -0.98 -1.98 12.80
C ASP A 286 -0.27 -2.46 14.07
N LEU A 287 -0.80 -3.49 14.74
CA LEU A 287 -0.19 -4.07 15.93
C LEU A 287 1.14 -4.74 15.60
N GLU A 288 1.20 -5.49 14.51
CA GLU A 288 2.42 -6.09 13.98
C GLU A 288 3.46 -5.02 13.67
N ASN A 289 3.07 -4.00 12.91
CA ASN A 289 3.95 -2.87 12.58
C ASN A 289 4.43 -2.09 13.81
N TYR A 290 3.58 -1.93 14.82
CA TYR A 290 3.98 -1.26 16.06
C TYR A 290 5.13 -1.99 16.72
N TYR A 291 5.07 -3.31 16.83
CA TYR A 291 6.14 -4.10 17.46
C TYR A 291 7.36 -4.26 16.56
N GLU A 292 7.19 -4.28 15.25
CA GLU A 292 8.29 -4.37 14.29
C GLU A 292 9.12 -3.08 14.22
N HIS A 293 8.50 -1.91 14.45
CA HIS A 293 9.11 -0.62 14.19
C HIS A 293 9.20 0.32 15.41
N SER A 294 8.73 -0.08 16.59
CA SER A 294 8.84 0.67 17.85
C SER A 294 10.09 0.26 18.69
#